data_1aea180022ee927a04bad9e586e21cab
#
_entry.id   1aea180022ee927a04bad9e586e21cab
#
_cell.length_a   1.000
_cell.length_b   1.000
_cell.length_c   1.000
_cell.angle_alpha   90.00
_cell.angle_beta   90.00
_cell.angle_gamma   90.00
#
_symmetry.space_group_name_H-M   'P 1'
#
loop_
_entity.id
_entity.type
_entity.pdbx_description
1 polymer ?
#
loop_
_entity_poly.entity_id
_entity_poly.type
_entity_poly.pdbx_seq_one_letter_code
_entity_poly.pdbx_strand_id
1 'polypeptide(L)' 'MLEKKIKLTEYEEVKEFVHAAEECDFDIDVFYNRIIIDAKSMLGVLSLDLSRELTVKYGGKNNAFENVLCKYACA' A
#
# COMPACT_ATOMS: atom_id res chain seq x y z
N MET A 1 1.77 -3.02 -15.32
CA MET A 1 1.56 -2.94 -13.87
C MET A 1 1.82 -1.52 -13.39
N LEU A 2 0.93 -1.00 -12.58
CA LEU A 2 1.06 0.35 -12.05
C LEU A 2 1.95 0.35 -10.80
N GLU A 3 2.61 1.46 -10.57
CA GLU A 3 3.53 1.58 -9.45
C GLU A 3 3.39 2.97 -8.83
N LYS A 4 3.25 3.02 -7.52
CA LYS A 4 3.17 4.27 -6.76
C LYS A 4 4.06 4.17 -5.53
N LYS A 5 4.63 5.30 -5.13
CA LYS A 5 5.42 5.37 -3.89
C LYS A 5 4.61 6.12 -2.86
N ILE A 6 4.48 5.52 -1.68
CA ILE A 6 3.70 6.09 -0.59
C ILE A 6 4.50 6.04 0.71
N LYS A 7 4.02 6.78 1.69
CA LYS A 7 4.57 6.75 3.04
C LYS A 7 3.43 6.73 4.04
N LEU A 8 3.46 5.73 4.93
CA LEU A 8 2.47 5.58 5.98
C LEU A 8 3.21 5.77 7.31
N THR A 9 2.68 6.55 8.24
CA THR A 9 3.37 6.85 9.48
C THR A 9 2.64 6.36 10.72
N GLU A 10 1.33 6.17 10.64
CA GLU A 10 0.51 5.81 11.78
C GLU A 10 -0.31 4.57 11.51
N TYR A 11 -0.69 3.86 12.57
CA TYR A 11 -1.51 2.67 12.47
C TYR A 11 -2.81 2.92 11.68
N GLU A 12 -3.47 4.05 11.93
CA GLU A 12 -4.71 4.38 11.24
C GLU A 12 -4.52 4.52 9.74
N GLU A 13 -3.36 5.01 9.32
CA GLU A 13 -3.03 5.14 7.90
C GLU A 13 -2.82 3.77 7.27
N VAL A 14 -2.15 2.87 7.97
CA VAL A 14 -1.95 1.50 7.52
C VAL A 14 -3.30 0.82 7.37
N LYS A 15 -4.17 1.00 8.35
CA LYS A 15 -5.50 0.41 8.36
C LYS A 15 -6.32 0.89 7.16
N GLU A 16 -6.30 2.17 6.88
CA GLU A 16 -6.99 2.73 5.72
C GLU A 16 -6.46 2.14 4.41
N PHE A 17 -5.14 2.06 4.28
CA PHE A 17 -4.50 1.52 3.10
C PHE A 17 -4.87 0.05 2.88
N VAL A 18 -4.75 -0.77 3.92
CA VAL A 18 -5.06 -2.20 3.82
C VAL A 18 -6.54 -2.42 3.50
N HIS A 19 -7.43 -1.67 4.14
CA HIS A 19 -8.86 -1.76 3.85
C HIS A 19 -9.17 -1.45 2.40
N ALA A 20 -8.57 -0.39 1.86
CA ALA A 20 -8.77 -0.04 0.45
C ALA A 20 -8.23 -1.13 -0.47
N ALA A 21 -7.10 -1.74 -0.11
CA ALA A 21 -6.53 -2.82 -0.89
C ALA A 21 -7.43 -4.05 -0.88
N GLU A 22 -8.02 -4.37 0.27
CA GLU A 22 -8.91 -5.53 0.40
C GLU A 22 -10.15 -5.44 -0.48
N GLU A 23 -10.60 -4.22 -0.78
CA GLU A 23 -11.77 -4.02 -1.64
C GLU A 23 -11.46 -4.20 -3.12
N CYS A 24 -10.19 -4.34 -3.47
CA CYS A 24 -9.79 -4.53 -4.86
C CYS A 24 -9.80 -6.01 -5.22
N ASP A 25 -10.18 -6.33 -6.45
CA ASP A 25 -10.21 -7.71 -6.94
C ASP A 25 -8.95 -8.10 -7.71
N PHE A 26 -7.89 -7.34 -7.56
CA PHE A 26 -6.60 -7.63 -8.17
C PHE A 26 -5.52 -7.64 -7.09
N ASP A 27 -4.37 -8.24 -7.42
CA ASP A 27 -3.26 -8.33 -6.49
C ASP A 27 -2.56 -6.98 -6.32
N ILE A 28 -2.18 -6.69 -5.08
CA ILE A 28 -1.47 -5.47 -4.73
C ILE A 28 -0.30 -5.86 -3.83
N ASP A 29 0.91 -5.51 -4.26
CA ASP A 29 2.12 -5.82 -3.51
C ASP A 29 2.79 -4.56 -3.01
N VAL A 30 3.31 -4.63 -1.79
CA VAL A 30 4.10 -3.56 -1.19
C VAL A 30 5.55 -4.02 -1.14
N PHE A 31 6.43 -3.20 -1.68
CA PHE A 31 7.86 -3.49 -1.74
C PHE A 31 8.62 -2.56 -0.82
N TYR A 32 9.52 -3.13 -0.04
CA TYR A 32 10.47 -2.38 0.76
C TYR A 32 11.80 -3.12 0.71
N ASN A 33 12.81 -2.52 0.08
CA ASN A 33 14.08 -3.18 -0.19
C ASN A 33 13.83 -4.50 -0.92
N ARG A 34 14.19 -5.64 -0.31
CA ARG A 34 14.00 -6.97 -0.90
C ARG A 34 12.76 -7.67 -0.38
N ILE A 35 11.98 -6.98 0.44
CA ILE A 35 10.79 -7.58 1.05
C ILE A 35 9.57 -7.25 0.18
N ILE A 36 8.76 -8.26 -0.08
CA ILE A 36 7.52 -8.12 -0.83
C ILE A 36 6.39 -8.62 0.07
N ILE A 37 5.42 -7.74 0.32
CA ILE A 37 4.31 -8.04 1.21
C ILE A 37 2.99 -7.85 0.45
N ASP A 38 2.04 -8.76 0.67
CA ASP A 38 0.68 -8.60 0.16
C ASP A 38 0.03 -7.41 0.88
N ALA A 39 -0.39 -6.40 0.11
CA ALA A 39 -0.99 -5.18 0.68
C ALA A 39 -2.30 -5.47 1.41
N LYS A 40 -2.92 -6.62 1.18
CA LYS A 40 -4.16 -7.02 1.86
C LYS A 40 -3.89 -7.67 3.21
N SER A 41 -2.62 -7.84 3.58
CA SER A 41 -2.21 -8.45 4.85
C SER A 41 -1.85 -7.36 5.85
N MET A 42 -2.73 -7.13 6.82
CA MET A 42 -2.50 -6.11 7.85
C MET A 42 -1.21 -6.38 8.62
N LEU A 43 -1.03 -7.63 9.06
CA LEU A 43 0.17 -7.99 9.84
C LEU A 43 1.43 -7.85 8.99
N GLY A 44 1.34 -8.21 7.71
CA GLY A 44 2.48 -8.09 6.80
C GLY A 44 2.91 -6.62 6.65
N VAL A 45 1.94 -5.75 6.39
CA VAL A 45 2.25 -4.33 6.19
C VAL A 45 2.77 -3.71 7.49
N LEU A 46 2.20 -4.07 8.63
CA LEU A 46 2.65 -3.56 9.92
C LEU A 46 4.05 -4.03 10.29
N SER A 47 4.53 -5.13 9.69
CA SER A 47 5.88 -5.61 9.94
C SER A 47 6.96 -4.82 9.22
N LEU A 48 6.57 -3.95 8.28
CA LEU A 48 7.51 -3.14 7.52
C LEU A 48 7.95 -1.91 8.33
N ASP A 49 9.10 -1.36 7.95
CA ASP A 49 9.57 -0.11 8.54
C ASP A 49 8.77 1.05 7.93
N LEU A 50 7.76 1.50 8.64
CA LEU A 50 6.85 2.53 8.16
C LEU A 50 7.48 3.92 8.10
N SER A 51 8.68 4.08 8.66
CA SER A 51 9.39 5.36 8.55
C SER A 51 9.99 5.56 7.15
N ARG A 52 9.92 4.54 6.30
CA ARG A 52 10.52 4.54 4.98
C ARG A 52 9.44 4.61 3.88
N GLU A 53 9.89 5.04 2.71
CA GLU A 53 9.05 5.05 1.53
C GLU A 53 8.78 3.62 1.07
N LEU A 54 7.53 3.34 0.76
CA LEU A 54 7.09 2.02 0.29
C LEU A 54 6.69 2.14 -1.17
N THR A 55 7.01 1.11 -1.96
CA THR A 55 6.60 1.04 -3.36
C THR A 55 5.43 0.08 -3.48
N VAL A 56 4.32 0.56 -4.03
CA VAL A 56 3.11 -0.23 -4.22
C VAL A 56 2.97 -0.57 -5.71
N LYS A 57 2.86 -1.86 -6.02
CA LYS A 57 2.66 -2.32 -7.39
C LYS A 57 1.34 -3.07 -7.48
N TYR A 58 0.57 -2.77 -8.51
CA TYR A 58 -0.76 -3.35 -8.68
C TYR A 58 -1.14 -3.40 -10.15
N GLY A 59 -2.02 -4.34 -10.51
CA GLY A 59 -2.37 -4.60 -11.89
C GLY A 59 -3.80 -4.29 -12.28
N GLY A 60 -4.50 -3.47 -11.53
CA GLY A 60 -5.86 -3.12 -11.82
C GLY A 60 -6.16 -1.67 -11.45
N LYS A 61 -7.44 -1.29 -11.53
CA LYS A 61 -7.85 0.07 -11.21
C LYS A 61 -9.07 0.07 -10.30
N ASN A 62 -9.01 0.88 -9.25
CA ASN A 62 -10.10 1.07 -8.31
C ASN A 62 -10.00 2.50 -7.81
N ASN A 63 -11.05 3.29 -8.03
CA ASN A 63 -11.01 4.72 -7.70
C ASN A 63 -10.76 4.99 -6.23
N ALA A 64 -11.37 4.21 -5.34
CA ALA A 64 -11.17 4.39 -3.90
C ALA A 64 -9.72 4.11 -3.52
N PHE A 65 -9.12 3.07 -4.10
CA PHE A 65 -7.73 2.74 -3.85
C PHE A 65 -6.80 3.82 -4.40
N GLU A 66 -7.08 4.34 -5.59
CA GLU A 66 -6.29 5.43 -6.18
C GLU A 66 -6.33 6.67 -5.29
N ASN A 67 -7.49 6.98 -4.71
CA ASN A 67 -7.61 8.12 -3.80
C ASN A 67 -6.75 7.95 -2.56
N VAL A 68 -6.71 6.74 -2.00
CA VAL A 68 -5.87 6.44 -0.85
C VAL A 68 -4.38 6.56 -1.21
N LEU A 69 -3.99 6.04 -2.37
CA LEU A 69 -2.61 6.17 -2.84
C LEU A 69 -2.21 7.63 -3.02
N CYS A 70 -3.09 8.45 -3.58
CA CYS A 70 -2.83 9.87 -3.73
C CYS A 70 -2.67 10.57 -2.39
N LYS A 71 -3.48 10.18 -1.42
CA LYS A 71 -3.45 10.77 -0.08
C LYS A 71 -2.10 10.57 0.60
N TYR A 72 -1.47 9.43 0.38
CA TYR A 72 -0.20 9.08 1.03
C TYR A 72 0.99 9.10 0.07
N ALA A 73 0.80 9.62 -1.13
CA ALA A 73 1.85 9.63 -2.15
C ALA A 73 3.07 10.42 -1.70
N CYS A 74 4.25 9.91 -2.02
CA CYS A 74 5.51 10.61 -1.88
C CYS A 74 5.82 11.30 -3.20
N ALA A 75 6.18 12.54 -3.13
CA ALA A 75 6.55 13.29 -4.31
C ALA A 75 7.91 12.83 -4.85
#